data_17648e650eb118275696b778b0ee9b48
#
_entry.id   17648e650eb118275696b778b0ee9b48
#
_cell.length_a   1.000
_cell.length_b   1.000
_cell.length_c   1.000
_cell.angle_alpha   90.00
_cell.angle_beta   90.00
_cell.angle_gamma   90.00
#
_symmetry.space_group_name_H-M   'P 1'
#
loop_
_entity.id
_entity.type
_entity.pdbx_description
1 polymer ?
#
loop_
_entity_poly.entity_id
_entity_poly.type
_entity_poly.pdbx_seq_one_letter_code
_entity_poly.pdbx_strand_id
1 'polypeptide(L)'
;MISPTQRPWLPHEHPGWKDYTLLFLQKLKREVLLRKPFISHNSEIAELFAKNHLSFKEKCEQMAVYFIDSFFYYSRFQFCRAYLPGWPSEQGSESDAIEATARTLPLMAAWIHYQMTNQGKLDSYGKCVRQALKQAFICGTNPEHPGYWGKIKDYDQRICECCDIALALWLVRNTVWKSYSASEQERILCWLQGVNNCKTVDNNWHLFIVLTQQVVLALSGKGENSEQRYARVKEFYVGEGWFRDGANGNFDYYNSWAFHYLLFWIDRINPDFDHQFITQSCAEFAKT
;
A
#
# COMPACT_ATOMS: atom_id res chain seq x y z
N MET A 1 23.80 -17.31 2.74
CA MET A 1 22.58 -17.91 3.37
C MET A 1 22.47 -17.32 4.76
N ILE A 2 21.44 -16.56 5.03
CA ILE A 2 21.13 -16.05 6.38
C ILE A 2 20.49 -17.23 7.13
N SER A 3 21.03 -17.54 8.32
CA SER A 3 20.52 -18.64 9.14
C SER A 3 19.01 -18.46 9.36
N PRO A 4 18.18 -19.51 9.19
CA PRO A 4 16.72 -19.43 9.38
C PRO A 4 16.28 -19.07 10.80
N THR A 5 17.20 -19.09 11.76
CA THR A 5 16.93 -18.91 13.19
C THR A 5 17.08 -17.46 13.70
N GLN A 6 17.57 -16.55 12.88
CA GLN A 6 17.68 -15.14 13.28
C GLN A 6 16.56 -14.34 12.63
N ARG A 7 15.37 -14.32 13.27
CA ARG A 7 14.47 -13.18 13.11
C ARG A 7 15.24 -11.95 13.60
N PRO A 8 15.35 -10.89 12.78
CA PRO A 8 15.88 -9.65 13.30
C PRO A 8 14.99 -9.22 14.46
N TRP A 9 15.61 -8.96 15.59
CA TRP A 9 14.91 -8.49 16.77
C TRP A 9 14.27 -7.14 16.46
N LEU A 10 12.95 -7.09 16.46
CA LEU A 10 12.23 -5.82 16.37
C LEU A 10 12.28 -5.18 17.77
N PRO A 11 12.71 -3.92 17.89
CA PRO A 11 12.90 -3.25 19.19
C PRO A 11 11.64 -3.21 20.06
N HIS A 12 10.49 -3.61 19.54
CA HIS A 12 9.18 -3.50 20.18
C HIS A 12 8.44 -4.83 20.35
N GLU A 13 9.13 -5.98 20.25
CA GLU A 13 8.49 -7.28 20.53
C GLU A 13 7.88 -7.38 21.94
N HIS A 14 8.36 -6.56 22.87
CA HIS A 14 7.81 -6.46 24.22
C HIS A 14 7.82 -4.99 24.68
N PRO A 15 6.79 -4.19 24.31
CA PRO A 15 6.72 -2.79 24.71
C PRO A 15 6.69 -2.66 26.23
N GLY A 16 7.60 -1.85 26.77
CA GLY A 16 7.66 -1.52 28.17
C GLY A 16 6.69 -0.37 28.53
N TRP A 17 6.57 -0.07 29.83
CA TRP A 17 5.68 1.01 30.31
C TRP A 17 5.99 2.38 29.68
N LYS A 18 7.26 2.66 29.32
CA LYS A 18 7.66 3.89 28.62
C LYS A 18 7.06 3.98 27.22
N ASP A 19 7.02 2.84 26.51
CA ASP A 19 6.45 2.75 25.16
C ASP A 19 4.94 2.98 25.22
N TYR A 20 4.24 2.36 26.18
CA TYR A 20 2.81 2.63 26.42
C TYR A 20 2.53 4.09 26.77
N THR A 21 3.40 4.74 27.54
CA THR A 21 3.24 6.17 27.87
C THR A 21 3.42 7.04 26.63
N LEU A 22 4.40 6.74 25.78
CA LEU A 22 4.61 7.44 24.51
C LEU A 22 3.42 7.24 23.56
N LEU A 23 2.92 6.01 23.45
CA LEU A 23 1.73 5.71 22.64
C LEU A 23 0.50 6.46 23.16
N PHE A 24 0.32 6.54 24.48
CA PHE A 24 -0.77 7.31 25.09
C PHE A 24 -0.66 8.82 24.78
N LEU A 25 0.53 9.39 24.89
CA LEU A 25 0.76 10.79 24.52
C LEU A 25 0.53 11.05 23.03
N GLN A 26 0.93 10.13 22.18
CA GLN A 26 0.65 10.20 20.75
C GLN A 26 -0.85 10.08 20.47
N LYS A 27 -1.57 9.22 21.18
CA LYS A 27 -3.03 9.12 21.11
C LYS A 27 -3.68 10.45 21.49
N LEU A 28 -3.30 11.06 22.61
CA LEU A 28 -3.84 12.35 23.02
C LEU A 28 -3.56 13.45 21.98
N LYS A 29 -2.33 13.52 21.46
CA LYS A 29 -2.00 14.44 20.37
C LYS A 29 -2.87 14.21 19.13
N ARG A 30 -3.10 12.95 18.78
CA ARG A 30 -3.94 12.56 17.66
C ARG A 30 -5.40 12.95 17.89
N GLU A 31 -5.96 12.72 19.10
CA GLU A 31 -7.32 13.10 19.45
C GLU A 31 -7.54 14.62 19.44
N VAL A 32 -6.55 15.40 19.84
CA VAL A 32 -6.59 16.87 19.72
C VAL A 32 -6.56 17.35 18.26
N LEU A 33 -5.87 16.61 17.39
CA LEU A 33 -5.76 16.91 15.96
C LEU A 33 -6.93 16.35 15.16
N LEU A 34 -7.68 15.38 15.70
CA LEU A 34 -8.78 14.72 15.03
C LEU A 34 -10.03 15.59 15.02
N ARG A 35 -10.68 15.62 13.87
CA ARG A 35 -12.07 16.01 13.74
C ARG A 35 -12.95 14.92 14.39
N LYS A 36 -14.24 15.28 14.64
CA LYS A 36 -15.25 14.31 15.11
C LYS A 36 -15.21 13.06 14.22
N PRO A 37 -15.45 11.87 14.77
CA PRO A 37 -15.47 10.63 13.99
C PRO A 37 -16.43 10.72 12.80
N PHE A 38 -16.08 10.08 11.69
CA PHE A 38 -16.89 9.96 10.46
C PHE A 38 -18.05 8.96 10.65
N ILE A 39 -18.59 8.90 11.87
CA ILE A 39 -19.56 7.88 12.35
C ILE A 39 -20.94 8.02 11.69
N SER A 40 -21.34 9.23 11.28
CA SER A 40 -22.67 9.46 10.70
C SER A 40 -22.90 8.69 9.40
N HIS A 41 -21.84 8.27 8.72
CA HIS A 41 -21.95 7.53 7.45
C HIS A 41 -21.80 6.01 7.61
N ASN A 42 -21.41 5.52 8.79
CA ASN A 42 -21.22 4.07 9.00
C ASN A 42 -22.55 3.31 8.92
N SER A 43 -23.64 3.86 9.44
CA SER A 43 -24.98 3.27 9.34
C SER A 43 -25.47 3.23 7.89
N GLU A 44 -25.20 4.27 7.12
CA GLU A 44 -25.59 4.35 5.70
C GLU A 44 -24.90 3.24 4.89
N ILE A 45 -23.61 2.95 5.15
CA ILE A 45 -22.90 1.86 4.51
C ILE A 45 -23.45 0.50 4.94
N ALA A 46 -23.76 0.29 6.22
CA ALA A 46 -24.37 -0.96 6.68
C ALA A 46 -25.74 -1.21 6.01
N GLU A 47 -26.57 -0.18 5.92
CA GLU A 47 -27.86 -0.23 5.23
C GLU A 47 -27.73 -0.50 3.73
N LEU A 48 -26.67 0.02 3.11
CA LEU A 48 -26.39 -0.19 1.69
C LEU A 48 -26.30 -1.69 1.34
N PHE A 49 -25.60 -2.47 2.16
CA PHE A 49 -25.45 -3.90 1.94
C PHE A 49 -26.74 -4.69 2.22
N ALA A 50 -27.65 -4.16 3.04
CA ALA A 50 -28.97 -4.73 3.26
C ALA A 50 -29.95 -4.49 2.09
N LYS A 51 -29.66 -3.55 1.18
CA LYS A 51 -30.54 -3.24 0.04
C LYS A 51 -30.43 -4.30 -1.05
N ASN A 52 -31.49 -5.08 -1.26
CA ASN A 52 -31.52 -6.18 -2.23
C ASN A 52 -31.64 -5.72 -3.69
N HIS A 53 -32.01 -4.47 -3.96
CA HIS A 53 -32.19 -3.94 -5.31
C HIS A 53 -30.90 -3.41 -5.94
N LEU A 54 -29.84 -3.23 -5.18
CA LEU A 54 -28.53 -2.78 -5.68
C LEU A 54 -27.68 -3.98 -6.09
N SER A 55 -27.05 -3.88 -7.25
CA SER A 55 -26.04 -4.85 -7.68
C SER A 55 -24.81 -4.80 -6.78
N PHE A 56 -24.04 -5.89 -6.75
CA PHE A 56 -22.78 -5.93 -6.00
C PHE A 56 -21.80 -4.83 -6.47
N LYS A 57 -21.78 -4.56 -7.78
CA LYS A 57 -20.97 -3.48 -8.36
C LYS A 57 -21.34 -2.12 -7.78
N GLU A 58 -22.63 -1.77 -7.75
CA GLU A 58 -23.10 -0.49 -7.18
C GLU A 58 -22.74 -0.36 -5.69
N LYS A 59 -22.86 -1.45 -4.94
CA LYS A 59 -22.45 -1.49 -3.52
C LYS A 59 -20.95 -1.23 -3.37
N CYS A 60 -20.11 -1.85 -4.21
CA CYS A 60 -18.65 -1.62 -4.21
C CYS A 60 -18.29 -0.18 -4.58
N GLU A 61 -18.97 0.41 -5.58
CA GLU A 61 -18.76 1.81 -5.97
C GLU A 61 -19.08 2.77 -4.82
N GLN A 62 -20.21 2.59 -4.14
CA GLN A 62 -20.57 3.44 -2.99
C GLN A 62 -19.62 3.23 -1.79
N MET A 63 -19.17 2.02 -1.57
CA MET A 63 -18.15 1.73 -0.55
C MET A 63 -16.81 2.39 -0.88
N ALA A 64 -16.41 2.40 -2.15
CA ALA A 64 -15.19 3.08 -2.59
C ALA A 64 -15.28 4.59 -2.33
N VAL A 65 -16.39 5.22 -2.67
CA VAL A 65 -16.65 6.64 -2.35
C VAL A 65 -16.59 6.90 -0.86
N TYR A 66 -17.24 6.07 -0.05
CA TYR A 66 -17.19 6.18 1.42
C TYR A 66 -15.75 6.17 1.97
N PHE A 67 -14.90 5.25 1.52
CA PHE A 67 -13.51 5.19 1.98
C PHE A 67 -12.68 6.37 1.50
N ILE A 68 -12.88 6.83 0.26
CA ILE A 68 -12.19 8.01 -0.28
C ILE A 68 -12.62 9.28 0.48
N ASP A 69 -13.91 9.45 0.78
CA ASP A 69 -14.42 10.58 1.56
C ASP A 69 -13.92 10.56 3.01
N SER A 70 -13.86 9.38 3.62
CA SER A 70 -13.23 9.19 4.92
C SER A 70 -11.76 9.60 4.90
N PHE A 71 -11.03 9.20 3.87
CA PHE A 71 -9.63 9.63 3.66
C PHE A 71 -9.54 11.15 3.51
N PHE A 72 -10.36 11.79 2.70
CA PHE A 72 -10.39 13.26 2.56
C PHE A 72 -10.64 13.95 3.89
N TYR A 73 -11.58 13.43 4.68
CA TYR A 73 -11.93 13.98 5.98
C TYR A 73 -10.77 13.95 6.98
N TYR A 74 -10.04 12.84 7.04
CA TYR A 74 -8.93 12.66 7.98
C TYR A 74 -7.57 13.11 7.47
N SER A 75 -7.46 13.46 6.18
CA SER A 75 -6.20 13.87 5.57
C SER A 75 -5.69 15.20 6.06
N ARG A 76 -4.38 15.32 6.11
CA ARG A 76 -3.60 16.54 6.41
C ARG A 76 -2.44 16.67 5.43
N PHE A 77 -1.80 17.83 5.44
CA PHE A 77 -0.61 18.09 4.66
C PHE A 77 -0.81 17.78 3.17
N GLN A 78 -1.91 18.30 2.58
CA GLN A 78 -2.22 18.08 1.17
C GLN A 78 -2.32 16.59 0.79
N PHE A 79 -3.06 15.83 1.62
CA PHE A 79 -3.34 14.39 1.44
C PHE A 79 -2.15 13.46 1.63
N CYS A 80 -1.04 13.94 2.22
CA CYS A 80 0.13 13.09 2.46
C CYS A 80 -0.02 12.17 3.67
N ARG A 81 -0.89 12.50 4.61
CA ARG A 81 -1.10 11.74 5.85
C ARG A 81 -2.58 11.76 6.22
N ALA A 82 -3.13 10.60 6.58
CA ALA A 82 -4.49 10.47 7.07
C ALA A 82 -4.50 9.95 8.51
N TYR A 83 -4.92 10.78 9.45
CA TYR A 83 -4.95 10.43 10.88
C TYR A 83 -6.30 9.82 11.21
N LEU A 84 -6.44 8.50 11.03
CA LEU A 84 -7.65 7.76 11.36
C LEU A 84 -7.83 7.65 12.89
N PRO A 85 -9.07 7.60 13.41
CA PRO A 85 -9.31 7.43 14.84
C PRO A 85 -8.86 6.06 15.33
N GLY A 86 -8.50 5.96 16.60
CA GLY A 86 -8.07 4.73 17.25
C GLY A 86 -6.75 4.86 18.01
N TRP A 87 -6.29 3.76 18.59
CA TRP A 87 -4.97 3.69 19.20
C TRP A 87 -3.90 3.67 18.13
N PRO A 88 -2.78 4.38 18.33
CA PRO A 88 -1.64 4.27 17.43
C PRO A 88 -1.02 2.87 17.54
N SER A 89 -0.45 2.40 16.42
CA SER A 89 0.37 1.20 16.40
C SER A 89 1.68 1.40 17.17
N GLU A 90 2.44 0.34 17.35
CA GLU A 90 3.78 0.40 17.94
C GLU A 90 4.74 1.27 17.12
N GLN A 91 4.48 1.44 15.82
CA GLN A 91 5.24 2.31 14.92
C GLN A 91 4.91 3.80 15.10
N GLY A 92 3.83 4.11 15.82
CA GLY A 92 3.40 5.45 16.16
C GLY A 92 2.49 6.13 15.13
N SER A 93 1.79 7.16 15.59
CA SER A 93 0.74 7.87 14.83
C SER A 93 1.19 8.43 13.49
N GLU A 94 2.46 8.81 13.35
CA GLU A 94 3.00 9.34 12.09
C GLU A 94 3.19 8.23 11.06
N SER A 95 3.62 7.04 11.49
CA SER A 95 3.69 5.86 10.64
C SER A 95 2.30 5.40 10.21
N ASP A 96 1.37 5.31 11.17
CA ASP A 96 -0.03 4.96 10.92
C ASP A 96 -0.71 5.91 9.91
N ALA A 97 -0.40 7.21 9.99
CA ALA A 97 -0.96 8.21 9.08
C ALA A 97 -0.40 8.07 7.64
N ILE A 98 0.85 7.63 7.49
CA ILE A 98 1.42 7.29 6.20
C ILE A 98 0.79 6.00 5.68
N GLU A 99 0.67 4.98 6.52
CA GLU A 99 0.02 3.71 6.18
C GLU A 99 -1.42 3.94 5.70
N ALA A 100 -2.23 4.68 6.45
CA ALA A 100 -3.59 5.01 6.05
C ALA A 100 -3.67 5.70 4.68
N THR A 101 -2.70 6.58 4.39
CA THR A 101 -2.58 7.19 3.06
C THR A 101 -2.21 6.15 2.02
N ALA A 102 -1.13 5.40 2.22
CA ALA A 102 -0.61 4.42 1.28
C ALA A 102 -1.66 3.37 0.90
N ARG A 103 -2.42 2.85 1.89
CA ARG A 103 -3.50 1.87 1.67
C ARG A 103 -4.70 2.45 0.91
N THR A 104 -4.90 3.77 0.94
CA THR A 104 -6.02 4.42 0.21
C THR A 104 -5.63 4.82 -1.21
N LEU A 105 -4.35 5.11 -1.48
CA LEU A 105 -3.91 5.54 -2.82
C LEU A 105 -4.25 4.53 -3.94
N PRO A 106 -4.10 3.20 -3.80
CA PRO A 106 -4.53 2.23 -4.81
C PRO A 106 -6.03 2.30 -5.10
N LEU A 107 -6.88 2.50 -4.08
CA LEU A 107 -8.32 2.67 -4.25
C LEU A 107 -8.65 3.93 -5.07
N MET A 108 -8.01 5.06 -4.75
CA MET A 108 -8.16 6.31 -5.50
C MET A 108 -7.69 6.15 -6.96
N ALA A 109 -6.57 5.46 -7.16
CA ALA A 109 -6.04 5.17 -8.48
C ALA A 109 -6.97 4.25 -9.28
N ALA A 110 -7.51 3.21 -8.66
CA ALA A 110 -8.49 2.32 -9.26
C ALA A 110 -9.78 3.06 -9.64
N TRP A 111 -10.25 3.98 -8.80
CA TRP A 111 -11.42 4.84 -9.11
C TRP A 111 -11.18 5.70 -10.36
N ILE A 112 -10.03 6.34 -10.45
CA ILE A 112 -9.64 7.13 -11.63
C ILE A 112 -9.57 6.24 -12.87
N HIS A 113 -8.91 5.09 -12.76
CA HIS A 113 -8.78 4.12 -13.86
C HIS A 113 -10.15 3.63 -14.33
N TYR A 114 -11.03 3.28 -13.40
CA TYR A 114 -12.37 2.82 -13.66
C TYR A 114 -13.19 3.86 -14.45
N GLN A 115 -13.21 5.12 -14.01
CA GLN A 115 -13.93 6.18 -14.73
C GLN A 115 -13.35 6.42 -16.13
N MET A 116 -12.03 6.47 -16.26
CA MET A 116 -11.39 6.67 -17.56
C MET A 116 -11.66 5.53 -18.54
N THR A 117 -11.68 4.28 -18.04
CA THR A 117 -11.92 3.10 -18.88
C THR A 117 -13.38 2.98 -19.30
N ASN A 118 -14.32 3.22 -18.38
CA ASN A 118 -15.74 3.00 -18.66
C ASN A 118 -16.48 4.24 -19.21
N GLN A 119 -16.01 5.45 -18.89
CA GLN A 119 -16.68 6.69 -19.26
C GLN A 119 -15.83 7.59 -20.19
N GLY A 120 -14.55 7.23 -20.40
CA GLY A 120 -13.59 8.02 -21.20
C GLY A 120 -13.20 9.36 -20.56
N LYS A 121 -13.77 9.73 -19.43
CA LYS A 121 -13.54 11.01 -18.75
C LYS A 121 -13.79 10.89 -17.24
N LEU A 122 -13.18 11.81 -16.48
CA LEU A 122 -13.47 11.98 -15.05
C LEU A 122 -14.65 12.95 -14.86
N ASP A 123 -15.58 12.61 -14.01
CA ASP A 123 -16.58 13.53 -13.47
C ASP A 123 -15.95 14.55 -12.49
N SER A 124 -16.76 15.37 -11.83
CA SER A 124 -16.29 16.35 -10.87
C SER A 124 -15.60 15.70 -9.66
N TYR A 125 -16.16 14.60 -9.16
CA TYR A 125 -15.59 13.85 -8.03
C TYR A 125 -14.27 13.19 -8.42
N GLY A 126 -14.22 12.50 -9.55
CA GLY A 126 -13.00 11.87 -10.07
C GLY A 126 -11.86 12.88 -10.32
N LYS A 127 -12.19 14.14 -10.72
CA LYS A 127 -11.20 15.21 -10.81
C LYS A 127 -10.64 15.60 -9.44
N CYS A 128 -11.49 15.69 -8.41
CA CYS A 128 -11.04 15.93 -7.03
C CYS A 128 -10.14 14.80 -6.53
N VAL A 129 -10.54 13.53 -6.74
CA VAL A 129 -9.75 12.35 -6.39
C VAL A 129 -8.39 12.37 -7.10
N ARG A 130 -8.36 12.66 -8.40
CA ARG A 130 -7.12 12.80 -9.17
C ARG A 130 -6.20 13.88 -8.61
N GLN A 131 -6.76 15.05 -8.26
CA GLN A 131 -5.97 16.15 -7.72
C GLN A 131 -5.39 15.80 -6.35
N ALA A 132 -6.17 15.18 -5.48
CA ALA A 132 -5.71 14.75 -4.15
C ALA A 132 -4.60 13.69 -4.26
N LEU A 133 -4.79 12.69 -5.10
CA LEU A 133 -3.77 11.67 -5.37
C LEU A 133 -2.49 12.30 -5.91
N LYS A 134 -2.60 13.22 -6.88
CA LYS A 134 -1.44 13.94 -7.43
C LYS A 134 -0.68 14.70 -6.34
N GLN A 135 -1.38 15.43 -5.48
CA GLN A 135 -0.76 16.19 -4.38
C GLN A 135 -0.08 15.27 -3.36
N ALA A 136 -0.71 14.16 -2.99
CA ALA A 136 -0.12 13.19 -2.07
C ALA A 136 1.28 12.73 -2.53
N PHE A 137 1.45 12.40 -3.81
CA PHE A 137 2.75 12.02 -4.36
C PHE A 137 3.76 13.17 -4.35
N ILE A 138 3.35 14.37 -4.81
CA ILE A 138 4.25 15.53 -4.87
C ILE A 138 4.77 15.90 -3.48
N CYS A 139 3.87 15.95 -2.51
CA CYS A 139 4.18 16.41 -1.15
C CYS A 139 4.83 15.30 -0.32
N GLY A 140 4.34 14.05 -0.43
CA GLY A 140 4.84 12.91 0.32
C GLY A 140 6.28 12.54 -0.01
N THR A 141 6.73 12.79 -1.23
CA THR A 141 8.11 12.53 -1.68
C THR A 141 9.04 13.74 -1.59
N ASN A 142 8.53 14.92 -1.18
CA ASN A 142 9.32 16.13 -1.06
C ASN A 142 9.89 16.31 0.36
N PRO A 143 11.23 16.21 0.57
CA PRO A 143 11.85 16.36 1.90
C PRO A 143 11.57 17.69 2.59
N GLU A 144 11.33 18.76 1.83
CA GLU A 144 11.06 20.11 2.36
C GLU A 144 9.58 20.30 2.77
N HIS A 145 8.72 19.34 2.42
CA HIS A 145 7.29 19.45 2.73
C HIS A 145 6.98 18.84 4.11
N PRO A 146 6.14 19.48 4.95
CA PRO A 146 5.80 18.96 6.28
C PRO A 146 5.09 17.60 6.27
N GLY A 147 4.48 17.23 5.15
CA GLY A 147 3.87 15.92 4.91
C GLY A 147 4.83 14.86 4.36
N TYR A 148 6.13 15.15 4.25
CA TYR A 148 7.12 14.21 3.73
C TYR A 148 7.02 12.84 4.42
N TRP A 149 6.97 11.76 3.63
CA TRP A 149 6.86 10.40 4.13
C TRP A 149 8.12 9.90 4.85
N GLY A 150 9.24 10.62 4.72
CA GLY A 150 10.52 10.25 5.33
C GLY A 150 11.35 9.31 4.48
N LYS A 151 12.59 9.09 4.89
CA LYS A 151 13.46 8.10 4.26
C LYS A 151 13.06 6.69 4.71
N ILE A 152 13.06 5.75 3.78
CA ILE A 152 12.84 4.33 4.06
C ILE A 152 14.12 3.76 4.68
N LYS A 153 13.98 2.94 5.73
CA LYS A 153 15.09 2.36 6.47
C LYS A 153 14.97 0.83 6.54
N ASP A 154 15.99 0.18 7.07
CA ASP A 154 15.96 -1.26 7.36
C ASP A 154 14.79 -1.58 8.30
N TYR A 155 14.02 -2.63 7.97
CA TYR A 155 12.88 -3.14 8.74
C TYR A 155 11.78 -2.09 8.99
N ASP A 156 11.70 -1.07 8.17
CA ASP A 156 10.74 0.04 8.27
C ASP A 156 9.39 -0.36 7.67
N GLN A 157 8.30 -0.02 8.34
CA GLN A 157 6.94 -0.21 7.83
C GLN A 157 6.75 0.45 6.45
N ARG A 158 7.47 1.53 6.15
CA ARG A 158 7.45 2.20 4.84
C ARG A 158 7.86 1.29 3.66
N ILE A 159 8.53 0.17 3.92
CA ILE A 159 8.81 -0.83 2.88
C ILE A 159 7.50 -1.42 2.35
N CYS A 160 6.54 -1.72 3.25
CA CYS A 160 5.23 -2.20 2.88
C CYS A 160 4.43 -1.10 2.15
N GLU A 161 4.45 0.10 2.73
CA GLU A 161 3.69 1.24 2.20
C GLU A 161 4.19 1.67 0.82
N CYS A 162 5.49 1.55 0.57
CA CYS A 162 6.09 1.86 -0.72
C CYS A 162 5.51 1.02 -1.85
N CYS A 163 5.16 -0.23 -1.57
CA CYS A 163 4.52 -1.14 -2.51
C CYS A 163 3.15 -0.62 -2.97
N ASP A 164 2.28 -0.25 -2.04
CA ASP A 164 0.94 0.28 -2.36
C ASP A 164 1.02 1.64 -3.07
N ILE A 165 1.95 2.49 -2.63
CA ILE A 165 2.24 3.77 -3.27
C ILE A 165 2.69 3.55 -4.73
N ALA A 166 3.60 2.60 -4.96
CA ALA A 166 4.08 2.26 -6.29
C ALA A 166 2.95 1.70 -7.17
N LEU A 167 2.13 0.77 -6.64
CA LEU A 167 0.98 0.21 -7.35
C LEU A 167 -0.03 1.29 -7.76
N ALA A 168 -0.34 2.21 -6.84
CA ALA A 168 -1.23 3.34 -7.15
C ALA A 168 -0.69 4.17 -8.32
N LEU A 169 0.61 4.44 -8.32
CA LEU A 169 1.25 5.19 -9.40
C LEU A 169 1.17 4.47 -10.74
N TRP A 170 1.40 3.15 -10.75
CA TRP A 170 1.28 2.34 -11.96
C TRP A 170 -0.16 2.30 -12.51
N LEU A 171 -1.17 2.19 -11.65
CA LEU A 171 -2.58 2.22 -12.05
C LEU A 171 -2.95 3.51 -12.77
N VAL A 172 -2.38 4.64 -12.38
CA VAL A 172 -2.62 5.95 -13.02
C VAL A 172 -1.50 6.40 -13.96
N ARG A 173 -0.66 5.46 -14.45
CA ARG A 173 0.51 5.77 -15.30
C ARG A 173 0.15 6.55 -16.57
N ASN A 174 -1.02 6.32 -17.13
CA ASN A 174 -1.47 6.97 -18.35
C ASN A 174 -2.18 8.32 -18.12
N THR A 175 -2.52 8.65 -16.89
CA THR A 175 -3.29 9.85 -16.53
C THR A 175 -2.50 10.78 -15.63
N VAL A 176 -2.26 10.38 -14.38
CA VAL A 176 -1.58 11.24 -13.39
C VAL A 176 -0.07 11.25 -13.60
N TRP A 177 0.56 10.09 -13.78
CA TRP A 177 2.02 10.01 -13.95
C TRP A 177 2.54 10.91 -15.07
N LYS A 178 1.89 10.90 -16.23
CA LYS A 178 2.25 11.77 -17.38
C LYS A 178 2.05 13.26 -17.12
N SER A 179 1.34 13.63 -16.08
CA SER A 179 1.07 15.03 -15.74
C SER A 179 2.10 15.64 -14.77
N TYR A 180 3.03 14.85 -14.26
CA TYR A 180 4.16 15.34 -13.46
C TYR A 180 5.25 15.92 -14.37
N SER A 181 5.95 16.95 -13.88
CA SER A 181 7.19 17.43 -14.49
C SER A 181 8.29 16.37 -14.37
N ALA A 182 9.33 16.45 -15.18
CA ALA A 182 10.46 15.53 -15.12
C ALA A 182 11.11 15.49 -13.73
N SER A 183 11.25 16.65 -13.07
CA SER A 183 11.83 16.73 -11.72
C SER A 183 10.93 16.11 -10.64
N GLU A 184 9.59 16.21 -10.79
CA GLU A 184 8.66 15.54 -9.89
C GLU A 184 8.71 14.02 -10.09
N GLN A 185 8.75 13.56 -11.35
CA GLN A 185 8.90 12.14 -11.67
C GLN A 185 10.19 11.57 -11.09
N GLU A 186 11.31 12.24 -11.29
CA GLU A 186 12.61 11.83 -10.76
C GLU A 186 12.59 11.73 -9.23
N ARG A 187 12.01 12.73 -8.54
CA ARG A 187 11.91 12.73 -7.08
C ARG A 187 11.04 11.59 -6.56
N ILE A 188 9.90 11.32 -7.21
CA ILE A 188 9.01 10.21 -6.86
C ILE A 188 9.72 8.87 -7.04
N LEU A 189 10.38 8.66 -8.19
CA LEU A 189 11.15 7.44 -8.44
C LEU A 189 12.31 7.26 -7.46
N CYS A 190 13.04 8.33 -7.16
CA CYS A 190 14.13 8.31 -6.19
C CYS A 190 13.64 7.90 -4.79
N TRP A 191 12.45 8.38 -4.37
CA TRP A 191 11.86 7.96 -3.10
C TRP A 191 11.49 6.47 -3.11
N LEU A 192 10.83 5.98 -4.17
CA LEU A 192 10.47 4.57 -4.35
C LEU A 192 11.71 3.66 -4.35
N GLN A 193 12.79 4.06 -5.02
CA GLN A 193 14.06 3.33 -5.06
C GLN A 193 14.75 3.24 -3.69
N GLY A 194 14.31 4.03 -2.71
CA GLY A 194 14.80 3.96 -1.34
C GLY A 194 14.68 2.59 -0.69
N VAL A 195 13.79 1.70 -1.19
CA VAL A 195 13.63 0.32 -0.70
C VAL A 195 14.73 -0.64 -1.16
N ASN A 196 15.48 -0.32 -2.23
CA ASN A 196 16.34 -1.30 -2.92
C ASN A 196 17.40 -1.92 -2.00
N ASN A 197 18.02 -1.11 -1.14
CA ASN A 197 19.08 -1.55 -0.24
C ASN A 197 18.60 -1.82 1.19
N CYS A 198 17.29 -1.74 1.45
CA CYS A 198 16.76 -1.97 2.78
C CYS A 198 16.79 -3.46 3.15
N LYS A 199 17.20 -3.74 4.38
CA LYS A 199 16.96 -5.05 4.99
C LYS A 199 15.49 -5.17 5.32
N THR A 200 14.96 -6.38 5.16
CA THR A 200 13.55 -6.67 5.42
C THR A 200 13.41 -7.95 6.23
N VAL A 201 12.26 -8.16 6.82
CA VAL A 201 11.90 -9.46 7.41
C VAL A 201 11.97 -10.52 6.30
N ASP A 202 12.50 -11.70 6.63
CA ASP A 202 12.70 -12.78 5.65
C ASP A 202 11.40 -13.58 5.42
N ASN A 203 10.42 -12.90 4.84
CA ASN A 203 9.09 -13.42 4.53
C ASN A 203 8.50 -12.73 3.28
N ASN A 204 7.18 -12.59 3.21
CA ASN A 204 6.47 -11.91 2.12
C ASN A 204 6.94 -10.46 1.87
N TRP A 205 7.64 -9.81 2.81
CA TRP A 205 8.17 -8.46 2.65
C TRP A 205 9.12 -8.33 1.44
N HIS A 206 9.75 -9.42 1.02
CA HIS A 206 10.51 -9.42 -0.23
C HIS A 206 9.66 -9.02 -1.42
N LEU A 207 8.37 -9.43 -1.47
CA LEU A 207 7.47 -9.08 -2.57
C LEU A 207 7.11 -7.59 -2.60
N PHE A 208 7.06 -6.90 -1.47
CA PHE A 208 6.85 -5.45 -1.47
C PHE A 208 7.96 -4.72 -2.24
N ILE A 209 9.21 -5.14 -2.03
CA ILE A 209 10.35 -4.56 -2.74
C ILE A 209 10.32 -4.97 -4.22
N VAL A 210 10.07 -6.25 -4.52
CA VAL A 210 9.99 -6.74 -5.91
C VAL A 210 8.93 -5.98 -6.70
N LEU A 211 7.72 -5.84 -6.17
CA LEU A 211 6.65 -5.11 -6.85
C LEU A 211 7.03 -3.64 -7.09
N THR A 212 7.59 -2.98 -6.08
CA THR A 212 8.08 -1.59 -6.22
C THR A 212 9.12 -1.48 -7.33
N GLN A 213 10.08 -2.41 -7.40
CA GLN A 213 11.11 -2.45 -8.44
C GLN A 213 10.51 -2.66 -9.83
N GLN A 214 9.52 -3.56 -9.97
CA GLN A 214 8.82 -3.77 -11.24
C GLN A 214 8.05 -2.53 -11.70
N VAL A 215 7.41 -1.80 -10.78
CA VAL A 215 6.76 -0.52 -11.09
C VAL A 215 7.78 0.53 -11.54
N VAL A 216 8.89 0.68 -10.82
CA VAL A 216 9.95 1.64 -11.19
C VAL A 216 10.50 1.32 -12.58
N LEU A 217 10.76 0.04 -12.87
CA LEU A 217 11.19 -0.41 -14.20
C LEU A 217 10.16 -0.06 -15.28
N ALA A 218 8.88 -0.34 -15.04
CA ALA A 218 7.80 -0.06 -15.99
C ALA A 218 7.59 1.44 -16.28
N LEU A 219 7.87 2.32 -15.30
CA LEU A 219 7.66 3.75 -15.42
C LEU A 219 8.88 4.50 -15.99
N SER A 220 10.09 4.01 -15.74
CA SER A 220 11.34 4.70 -16.10
C SER A 220 12.16 3.99 -17.18
N GLY A 221 11.88 2.73 -17.48
CA GLY A 221 12.72 1.85 -18.31
C GLY A 221 14.04 1.45 -17.63
N LYS A 222 14.24 1.81 -16.36
CA LYS A 222 15.45 1.51 -15.58
C LYS A 222 15.03 0.96 -14.22
N GLY A 223 15.62 -0.14 -13.78
CA GLY A 223 15.27 -0.76 -12.51
C GLY A 223 16.42 -1.59 -11.94
N GLU A 224 16.30 -1.95 -10.68
CA GLU A 224 17.18 -2.87 -9.99
C GLU A 224 16.80 -4.32 -10.28
N ASN A 225 17.76 -5.22 -10.10
CA ASN A 225 17.52 -6.65 -10.25
C ASN A 225 16.72 -7.19 -9.06
N SER A 226 15.53 -7.71 -9.34
CA SER A 226 14.61 -8.32 -8.37
C SER A 226 14.84 -9.82 -8.15
N GLU A 227 15.71 -10.47 -8.94
CA GLU A 227 15.81 -11.93 -9.01
C GLU A 227 16.15 -12.58 -7.67
N GLN A 228 17.13 -12.04 -6.94
CA GLN A 228 17.54 -12.62 -5.67
C GLN A 228 16.41 -12.63 -4.63
N ARG A 229 15.67 -11.52 -4.51
CA ARG A 229 14.53 -11.42 -3.59
C ARG A 229 13.38 -12.31 -4.02
N TYR A 230 13.12 -12.36 -5.30
CA TYR A 230 12.06 -13.20 -5.84
C TYR A 230 12.38 -14.69 -5.71
N ALA A 231 13.64 -15.09 -5.97
CA ALA A 231 14.09 -16.46 -5.73
C ALA A 231 13.89 -16.86 -4.25
N ARG A 232 14.15 -15.94 -3.31
CA ARG A 232 13.88 -16.18 -1.90
C ARG A 232 12.40 -16.43 -1.61
N VAL A 233 11.50 -15.67 -2.24
CA VAL A 233 10.04 -15.89 -2.13
C VAL A 233 9.65 -17.27 -2.64
N LYS A 234 10.23 -17.73 -3.75
CA LYS A 234 9.95 -19.07 -4.31
C LYS A 234 10.37 -20.20 -3.34
N GLU A 235 11.38 -19.99 -2.49
CA GLU A 235 11.77 -20.95 -1.46
C GLU A 235 10.70 -21.14 -0.36
N PHE A 236 9.77 -20.18 -0.22
CA PHE A 236 8.66 -20.31 0.73
C PHE A 236 7.48 -21.10 0.18
N TYR A 237 7.47 -21.39 -1.13
CA TYR A 237 6.42 -22.18 -1.75
C TYR A 237 6.42 -23.64 -1.24
N VAL A 238 5.25 -24.13 -0.81
CA VAL A 238 5.10 -25.47 -0.24
C VAL A 238 4.21 -26.39 -1.08
N GLY A 239 3.79 -25.92 -2.26
CA GLY A 239 2.91 -26.65 -3.18
C GLY A 239 1.45 -26.23 -3.05
N GLU A 240 0.64 -26.67 -4.02
CA GLU A 240 -0.82 -26.42 -4.06
C GLU A 240 -1.22 -24.94 -3.94
N GLY A 241 -0.34 -24.03 -4.35
CA GLY A 241 -0.54 -22.59 -4.27
C GLY A 241 -0.22 -21.95 -2.91
N TRP A 242 0.28 -22.70 -1.94
CA TRP A 242 0.57 -22.19 -0.59
C TRP A 242 2.01 -21.77 -0.42
N PHE A 243 2.21 -20.69 0.33
CA PHE A 243 3.51 -20.16 0.74
C PHE A 243 3.58 -20.09 2.28
N ARG A 244 4.71 -20.42 2.85
CA ARG A 244 5.01 -20.12 4.25
C ARG A 244 5.32 -18.65 4.41
N ASP A 245 4.92 -18.05 5.51
CA ASP A 245 5.29 -16.66 5.84
C ASP A 245 6.71 -16.62 6.43
N GLY A 246 7.68 -16.87 5.55
CA GLY A 246 9.10 -17.02 5.86
C GLY A 246 9.52 -18.46 6.11
N ALA A 247 10.84 -18.71 6.21
CA ALA A 247 11.46 -20.05 6.25
C ALA A 247 10.91 -20.97 7.35
N ASN A 248 10.54 -20.41 8.51
CA ASN A 248 9.97 -21.15 9.65
C ASN A 248 8.54 -20.71 9.97
N GLY A 249 7.92 -19.94 9.07
CA GLY A 249 6.57 -19.45 9.23
C GLY A 249 5.53 -20.54 8.98
N ASN A 250 4.35 -20.32 9.54
CA ASN A 250 3.16 -21.07 9.18
C ASN A 250 2.59 -20.52 7.86
N PHE A 251 1.58 -21.18 7.32
CA PHE A 251 0.77 -20.69 6.22
C PHE A 251 -0.71 -20.67 6.66
N ASP A 252 -1.43 -19.68 6.22
CA ASP A 252 -2.84 -19.47 6.52
C ASP A 252 -3.52 -18.66 5.40
N TYR A 253 -4.77 -18.30 5.57
CA TYR A 253 -5.53 -17.52 4.59
C TYR A 253 -4.96 -16.12 4.31
N TYR A 254 -4.00 -15.63 5.08
CA TYR A 254 -3.25 -14.42 4.77
C TYR A 254 -2.44 -14.55 3.47
N ASN A 255 -2.19 -15.78 2.98
CA ASN A 255 -1.57 -16.04 1.68
C ASN A 255 -2.23 -15.26 0.52
N SER A 256 -3.55 -15.07 0.57
CA SER A 256 -4.29 -14.28 -0.43
C SER A 256 -3.71 -12.88 -0.60
N TRP A 257 -3.36 -12.23 0.51
CA TRP A 257 -2.86 -10.86 0.57
C TRP A 257 -1.33 -10.77 0.59
N ALA A 258 -0.70 -11.69 1.34
CA ALA A 258 0.73 -11.69 1.55
C ALA A 258 1.51 -12.09 0.28
N PHE A 259 0.95 -12.98 -0.54
CA PHE A 259 1.62 -13.54 -1.71
C PHE A 259 0.81 -13.34 -2.99
N HIS A 260 -0.39 -13.92 -3.10
CA HIS A 260 -1.12 -13.98 -4.37
C HIS A 260 -1.53 -12.60 -4.89
N TYR A 261 -1.95 -11.68 -4.02
CA TYR A 261 -2.25 -10.30 -4.41
C TYR A 261 -1.03 -9.61 -5.02
N LEU A 262 0.14 -9.75 -4.39
CA LEU A 262 1.36 -9.10 -4.87
C LEU A 262 1.89 -9.78 -6.14
N LEU A 263 1.88 -11.12 -6.20
CA LEU A 263 2.27 -11.89 -7.39
C LEU A 263 1.38 -11.54 -8.59
N PHE A 264 0.07 -11.45 -8.38
CA PHE A 264 -0.88 -11.02 -9.42
C PHE A 264 -0.48 -9.66 -10.01
N TRP A 265 -0.16 -8.68 -9.16
CA TRP A 265 0.22 -7.36 -9.65
C TRP A 265 1.60 -7.35 -10.30
N ILE A 266 2.56 -8.13 -9.81
CA ILE A 266 3.87 -8.29 -10.45
C ILE A 266 3.68 -8.81 -11.87
N ASP A 267 2.89 -9.86 -12.06
CA ASP A 267 2.58 -10.42 -13.38
C ASP A 267 1.89 -9.42 -14.30
N ARG A 268 0.95 -8.64 -13.78
CA ARG A 268 0.25 -7.60 -14.55
C ARG A 268 1.13 -6.43 -14.94
N ILE A 269 2.13 -6.09 -14.12
CA ILE A 269 3.09 -5.01 -14.39
C ILE A 269 4.14 -5.47 -15.40
N ASN A 270 4.65 -6.68 -15.24
CA ASN A 270 5.67 -7.29 -16.08
C ASN A 270 5.37 -8.77 -16.36
N PRO A 271 4.57 -9.07 -17.41
CA PRO A 271 4.21 -10.46 -17.75
C PRO A 271 5.40 -11.35 -18.11
N ASP A 272 6.53 -10.78 -18.51
CA ASP A 272 7.73 -11.54 -18.88
C ASP A 272 8.58 -11.93 -17.63
N PHE A 273 8.16 -11.53 -16.43
CA PHE A 273 8.95 -11.75 -15.20
C PHE A 273 8.96 -13.23 -14.77
N ASP A 274 7.80 -13.82 -14.47
CA ASP A 274 7.63 -15.28 -14.18
C ASP A 274 6.16 -15.69 -14.29
N HIS A 275 5.54 -15.39 -15.44
CA HIS A 275 4.11 -15.61 -15.69
C HIS A 275 3.66 -17.04 -15.39
N GLN A 276 4.44 -18.03 -15.80
CA GLN A 276 4.06 -19.44 -15.64
C GLN A 276 3.93 -19.83 -14.18
N PHE A 277 4.92 -19.55 -13.34
CA PHE A 277 4.87 -19.88 -11.91
C PHE A 277 3.76 -19.11 -11.19
N ILE A 278 3.63 -17.80 -11.48
CA ILE A 278 2.64 -16.95 -10.83
C ILE A 278 1.22 -17.43 -11.15
N THR A 279 0.91 -17.65 -12.42
CA THR A 279 -0.44 -18.08 -12.83
C THR A 279 -0.76 -19.49 -12.34
N GLN A 280 0.21 -20.40 -12.37
CA GLN A 280 0.04 -21.75 -11.83
C GLN A 280 -0.24 -21.73 -10.33
N SER A 281 0.58 -21.04 -9.54
CA SER A 281 0.41 -20.98 -8.08
C SER A 281 -0.91 -20.31 -7.67
N CYS A 282 -1.33 -19.24 -8.38
CA CYS A 282 -2.63 -18.62 -8.17
C CYS A 282 -3.80 -19.55 -8.50
N ALA A 283 -3.70 -20.31 -9.62
CA ALA A 283 -4.75 -21.26 -10.02
C ALA A 283 -4.85 -22.46 -9.07
N GLU A 284 -3.74 -22.91 -8.51
CA GLU A 284 -3.71 -23.96 -7.49
C GLU A 284 -4.34 -23.47 -6.19
N PHE A 285 -3.96 -22.30 -5.70
CA PHE A 285 -4.55 -21.70 -4.49
C PHE A 285 -6.06 -21.47 -4.61
N ALA A 286 -6.55 -21.11 -5.78
CA ALA A 286 -7.99 -20.88 -6.00
C ALA A 286 -8.85 -22.17 -5.91
N LYS A 287 -8.24 -23.36 -5.86
CA LYS A 287 -8.93 -24.65 -5.71
C LYS A 287 -9.10 -25.07 -4.26
N THR A 288 -8.35 -24.46 -3.34
CA THR A 288 -8.37 -24.74 -1.90
C THR A 288 -9.36 -23.82 -1.17
#